data_ebda0bf652fd8f3825b9190d982dbf56
#
_entry.id   ebda0bf652fd8f3825b9190d982dbf56
#
_cell.length_a   1.000
_cell.length_b   1.000
_cell.length_c   1.000
_cell.angle_alpha   90.00
_cell.angle_beta   90.00
_cell.angle_gamma   90.00
#
_symmetry.space_group_name_H-M   'P 1'
#
loop_
_entity.id
_entity.type
_entity.pdbx_description
1 polymer ?
#
loop_
_entity_poly.entity_id
_entity_poly.type
_entity_poly.pdbx_seq_one_letter_code
_entity_poly.pdbx_strand_id
1 'polypeptide(L)'
;MFVAAGKIILDFYNNQSLAIKRREMKELLADLHKKFNVSAAEIADFDDLERCVIGLSLTAGTEKTARAAMKKVLEHIDTTAFARVMVEDTDFFGYD
;
A
#
# COMPACT_ATOMS: atom_id res chain seq x y z
N MET A 1 -18.40 -11.46 -6.00
CA MET A 1 -17.31 -10.45 -5.93
C MET A 1 -16.44 -10.73 -4.73
N PHE A 2 -15.15 -10.62 -4.90
CA PHE A 2 -14.20 -10.72 -3.79
C PHE A 2 -13.49 -9.41 -3.61
N VAL A 3 -13.25 -9.04 -2.36
CA VAL A 3 -12.56 -7.82 -1.98
C VAL A 3 -11.28 -8.20 -1.22
N ALA A 4 -10.18 -7.59 -1.59
CA ALA A 4 -8.93 -7.66 -0.84
C ALA A 4 -8.69 -6.31 -0.18
N ALA A 5 -8.38 -6.32 1.10
CA ALA A 5 -7.98 -5.13 1.84
C ALA A 5 -6.59 -5.35 2.43
N GLY A 6 -5.78 -4.32 2.43
CA GLY A 6 -4.44 -4.39 2.98
C GLY A 6 -4.09 -3.15 3.78
N LYS A 7 -3.27 -3.36 4.80
CA LYS A 7 -2.69 -2.28 5.59
C LYS A 7 -1.19 -2.49 5.64
N ILE A 8 -0.43 -1.50 5.20
CA ILE A 8 1.01 -1.58 5.10
C ILE A 8 1.62 -0.48 5.97
N ILE A 9 2.57 -0.86 6.80
CA ILE A 9 3.34 0.10 7.57
C ILE A 9 4.75 0.17 6.97
N LEU A 10 5.15 1.37 6.56
CA LEU A 10 6.47 1.65 6.01
C LEU A 10 7.30 2.44 7.02
N ASP A 11 8.59 2.15 7.07
CA ASP A 11 9.56 2.87 7.86
C ASP A 11 10.55 3.61 6.94
N PHE A 12 10.51 4.94 7.02
CA PHE A 12 11.45 5.84 6.32
C PHE A 12 12.66 6.06 7.20
N TYR A 13 13.42 5.05 7.33
CA TYR A 13 14.57 4.97 8.22
C TYR A 13 15.44 6.23 8.17
N ASN A 14 15.64 6.87 9.35
CA ASN A 14 16.44 8.09 9.51
C ASN A 14 15.94 9.31 8.71
N ASN A 15 14.71 9.32 8.24
CA ASN A 15 14.17 10.48 7.55
C ASN A 15 13.92 11.63 8.53
N GLN A 16 14.36 12.83 8.18
CA GLN A 16 14.23 14.03 9.02
C GLN A 16 13.42 15.13 8.33
N SER A 17 12.78 14.85 7.22
CA SER A 17 12.02 15.83 6.45
C SER A 17 10.63 15.31 6.09
N LEU A 18 9.60 15.99 6.60
CA LEU A 18 8.21 15.69 6.20
C LEU A 18 7.98 15.97 4.72
N ALA A 19 8.64 16.99 4.17
CA ALA A 19 8.53 17.32 2.76
C ALA A 19 9.02 16.17 1.87
N ILE A 20 10.15 15.57 2.23
CA ILE A 20 10.69 14.41 1.51
C ILE A 20 9.73 13.21 1.64
N LYS A 21 9.27 12.90 2.85
CA LYS A 21 8.33 11.81 3.08
C LYS A 21 7.07 11.98 2.25
N ARG A 22 6.46 13.17 2.27
CA ARG A 22 5.23 13.44 1.54
C ARG A 22 5.41 13.33 0.03
N ARG A 23 6.53 13.79 -0.49
CA ARG A 23 6.85 13.66 -1.91
C ARG A 23 6.99 12.19 -2.32
N GLU A 24 7.74 11.42 -1.54
CA GLU A 24 7.95 10.00 -1.81
C GLU A 24 6.63 9.21 -1.71
N MET A 25 5.79 9.54 -0.75
CA MET A 25 4.47 8.90 -0.61
C MET A 25 3.56 9.25 -1.78
N LYS A 26 3.57 10.50 -2.21
CA LYS A 26 2.78 10.93 -3.37
C LYS A 26 3.21 10.19 -4.64
N GLU A 27 4.51 10.03 -4.85
CA GLU A 27 5.06 9.30 -5.99
C GLU A 27 4.69 7.82 -5.94
N LEU A 28 4.78 7.19 -4.77
CA LEU A 28 4.42 5.79 -4.59
C LEU A 28 2.93 5.56 -4.89
N LEU A 29 2.05 6.39 -4.32
CA LEU A 29 0.62 6.27 -4.56
C LEU A 29 0.26 6.49 -6.03
N ALA A 30 0.87 7.47 -6.68
CA ALA A 30 0.66 7.72 -8.11
C ALA A 30 1.12 6.52 -8.95
N ASP A 31 2.24 5.92 -8.61
CA ASP A 31 2.77 4.74 -9.31
C ASP A 31 1.84 3.54 -9.14
N LEU A 32 1.34 3.31 -7.94
CA LEU A 32 0.38 2.23 -7.69
C LEU A 32 -0.90 2.39 -8.51
N HIS A 33 -1.46 3.62 -8.54
CA HIS A 33 -2.66 3.89 -9.31
C HIS A 33 -2.44 3.77 -10.81
N LYS A 34 -1.23 4.04 -11.29
CA LYS A 34 -0.88 3.90 -12.70
C LYS A 34 -0.74 2.44 -13.12
N LYS A 35 -0.17 1.60 -12.25
CA LYS A 35 0.19 0.22 -12.60
C LYS A 35 -0.88 -0.81 -12.24
N PHE A 36 -1.71 -0.52 -11.26
CA PHE A 36 -2.67 -1.48 -10.74
C PHE A 36 -4.06 -0.85 -10.60
N ASN A 37 -5.07 -1.68 -10.75
CA ASN A 37 -6.44 -1.30 -10.43
C ASN A 37 -6.67 -1.49 -8.94
N VAL A 38 -6.12 -0.58 -8.15
CA VAL A 38 -6.16 -0.63 -6.69
C VAL A 38 -6.51 0.74 -6.14
N SER A 39 -7.27 0.77 -5.06
CA SER A 39 -7.43 1.98 -4.26
C SER A 39 -6.32 1.99 -3.22
N ALA A 40 -5.57 3.07 -3.15
CA ALA A 40 -4.45 3.21 -2.22
C ALA A 40 -4.45 4.62 -1.66
N ALA A 41 -4.25 4.73 -0.35
CA ALA A 41 -4.20 6.01 0.35
C ALA A 41 -3.35 5.92 1.60
N GLU A 42 -2.73 7.03 1.99
CA GLU A 42 -2.14 7.15 3.31
C GLU A 42 -3.28 7.31 4.31
N ILE A 43 -3.28 6.51 5.38
CA ILE A 43 -4.41 6.45 6.32
C ILE A 43 -4.07 6.83 7.75
N ALA A 44 -2.80 6.94 8.11
CA ALA A 44 -2.38 7.30 9.45
C ALA A 44 -0.94 7.79 9.46
N ASP A 45 -0.51 8.35 10.59
CA ASP A 45 0.86 8.80 10.86
C ASP A 45 1.36 9.88 9.89
N PHE A 46 0.46 10.77 9.46
CA PHE A 46 0.74 11.80 8.45
C PHE A 46 1.89 12.73 8.83
N ASP A 47 2.03 13.03 10.11
CA ASP A 47 3.04 13.96 10.62
C ASP A 47 4.25 13.25 11.25
N ASP A 48 4.29 11.94 11.20
CA ASP A 48 5.42 11.15 11.67
C ASP A 48 6.53 11.19 10.61
N LEU A 49 7.75 11.48 11.04
CA LEU A 49 8.89 11.61 10.11
C LEU A 49 9.32 10.28 9.52
N GLU A 50 9.16 9.18 10.26
CA GLU A 50 9.69 7.89 9.85
C GLU A 50 8.64 6.87 9.48
N ARG A 51 7.43 7.01 10.01
CA ARG A 51 6.38 6.00 9.80
C ARG A 51 5.29 6.50 8.88
N CYS A 52 4.85 5.60 8.01
CA CYS A 52 3.70 5.84 7.14
C CYS A 52 2.81 4.61 7.12
N VAL A 53 1.50 4.82 7.15
CA VAL A 53 0.53 3.73 7.05
C VAL A 53 -0.29 3.90 5.79
N ILE A 54 -0.28 2.88 4.93
CA ILE A 54 -1.04 2.87 3.67
C ILE A 54 -2.17 1.87 3.79
N GLY A 55 -3.36 2.28 3.37
CA GLY A 55 -4.50 1.40 3.15
C GLY A 55 -4.62 1.06 1.68
N LEU A 56 -4.89 -0.21 1.38
CA LEU A 56 -5.08 -0.72 0.03
C LEU A 56 -6.41 -1.47 -0.05
N SER A 57 -7.11 -1.35 -1.18
CA SER A 57 -8.26 -2.21 -1.44
C SER A 57 -8.42 -2.44 -2.93
N LEU A 58 -8.93 -3.64 -3.29
CA LEU A 58 -9.23 -3.96 -4.67
C LEU A 58 -10.37 -4.98 -4.72
N THR A 59 -11.03 -5.06 -5.86
CA THR A 59 -12.07 -6.04 -6.11
C THR A 59 -11.70 -6.94 -7.27
N ALA A 60 -12.21 -8.17 -7.23
CA ALA A 60 -12.02 -9.14 -8.31
C ALA A 60 -13.24 -10.07 -8.38
N GLY A 61 -13.37 -10.80 -9.48
CA GLY A 61 -14.47 -11.74 -9.66
C GLY A 61 -14.31 -13.02 -8.86
N THR A 62 -13.09 -13.43 -8.52
CA THR A 62 -12.79 -14.63 -7.77
C THR A 62 -11.81 -14.36 -6.64
N GLU A 63 -11.82 -15.20 -5.62
CA GLU A 63 -10.86 -15.10 -4.53
C GLU A 63 -9.42 -15.27 -5.04
N LYS A 64 -9.20 -16.22 -5.93
CA LYS A 64 -7.88 -16.48 -6.50
C LYS A 64 -7.31 -15.23 -7.19
N THR A 65 -8.13 -14.55 -7.98
CA THR A 65 -7.72 -13.33 -8.67
C THR A 65 -7.45 -12.20 -7.69
N ALA A 66 -8.29 -12.05 -6.65
CA ALA A 66 -8.08 -11.03 -5.63
C ALA A 66 -6.76 -11.24 -4.89
N ARG A 67 -6.46 -12.48 -4.51
CA ARG A 67 -5.21 -12.83 -3.83
C ARG A 67 -4.00 -12.58 -4.71
N ALA A 68 -4.07 -12.99 -5.97
CA ALA A 68 -2.98 -12.79 -6.92
C ALA A 68 -2.72 -11.29 -7.18
N ALA A 69 -3.78 -10.50 -7.31
CA ALA A 69 -3.66 -9.06 -7.53
C ALA A 69 -3.04 -8.35 -6.32
N MET A 70 -3.51 -8.68 -5.12
CA MET A 70 -2.94 -8.08 -3.90
C MET A 70 -1.47 -8.45 -3.72
N LYS A 71 -1.11 -9.70 -4.01
CA LYS A 71 0.29 -10.14 -3.94
C LYS A 71 1.19 -9.31 -4.85
N LYS A 72 0.75 -9.04 -6.08
CA LYS A 72 1.52 -8.23 -7.03
C LYS A 72 1.68 -6.80 -6.54
N VAL A 73 0.65 -6.21 -5.95
CA VAL A 73 0.72 -4.86 -5.39
C VAL A 73 1.74 -4.82 -4.25
N LEU A 74 1.67 -5.78 -3.33
CA LEU A 74 2.60 -5.84 -2.18
C LEU A 74 4.05 -6.07 -2.62
N GLU A 75 4.28 -6.95 -3.58
CA GLU A 75 5.61 -7.19 -4.13
C GLU A 75 6.17 -5.93 -4.79
N HIS A 76 5.33 -5.19 -5.51
CA HIS A 76 5.74 -3.95 -6.15
C HIS A 76 6.15 -2.89 -5.11
N ILE A 77 5.37 -2.73 -4.05
CA ILE A 77 5.70 -1.81 -2.96
C ILE A 77 7.05 -2.19 -2.35
N ASP A 78 7.25 -3.48 -2.08
CA ASP A 78 8.48 -3.98 -1.46
C ASP A 78 9.73 -3.73 -2.32
N THR A 79 9.59 -3.79 -3.65
CA THR A 79 10.72 -3.62 -4.57
C THR A 79 11.01 -2.18 -4.94
N THR A 80 10.02 -1.29 -4.89
CA THR A 80 10.16 0.09 -5.35
C THR A 80 10.21 1.12 -4.22
N ALA A 81 9.78 0.75 -3.04
CA ALA A 81 9.75 1.67 -1.92
C ALA A 81 11.17 2.01 -1.45
N PHE A 82 11.43 3.30 -1.30
CA PHE A 82 12.62 3.83 -0.66
C PHE A 82 12.53 3.72 0.87
N ALA A 83 11.46 3.11 1.37
CA ALA A 83 11.22 2.83 2.77
C ALA A 83 11.09 1.31 2.97
N ARG A 84 11.36 0.85 4.18
CA ARG A 84 11.25 -0.57 4.51
C ARG A 84 9.83 -0.91 4.90
N VAL A 85 9.29 -1.98 4.32
CA VAL A 85 8.01 -2.53 4.74
C VAL A 85 8.19 -3.23 6.09
N MET A 86 7.47 -2.77 7.11
CA MET A 86 7.53 -3.34 8.45
C MET A 86 6.40 -4.32 8.72
N VAL A 87 5.20 -3.98 8.25
CA VAL A 87 4.00 -4.78 8.49
C VAL A 87 3.18 -4.84 7.21
N GLU A 88 2.74 -6.04 6.87
CA GLU A 88 1.75 -6.30 5.84
C GLU A 88 0.62 -7.08 6.49
N ASP A 89 -0.58 -6.51 6.48
CA ASP A 89 -1.78 -7.14 7.04
C ASP A 89 -2.86 -7.11 5.96
N THR A 90 -3.38 -8.28 5.61
CA THR A 90 -4.36 -8.40 4.53
C THR A 90 -5.55 -9.24 4.94
N ASP A 91 -6.71 -8.87 4.40
CA ASP A 91 -7.95 -9.61 4.53
C ASP A 91 -8.59 -9.80 3.17
N PHE A 92 -9.26 -10.96 3.00
CA PHE A 92 -9.96 -11.29 1.76
C PHE A 92 -11.35 -11.75 2.13
N PHE A 93 -12.37 -11.17 1.51
CA PHE A 93 -13.75 -11.54 1.81
C PHE A 93 -14.62 -11.49 0.56
N GLY A 94 -15.62 -12.39 0.54
CA GLY A 94 -16.61 -12.43 -0.53
C GLY A 94 -17.77 -11.49 -0.23
N TYR A 95 -18.31 -10.91 -1.31
CA TYR A 95 -19.50 -10.09 -1.26
C TYR A 95 -20.42 -10.54 -2.39
N ASP A 96 -21.64 -10.94 -2.02
CA ASP A 96 -22.66 -11.42 -2.97
C ASP A 96 -23.58 -10.30 -3.43
#